data_18cb0fe912df83a8bd8feed0b948b7c8
#
_entry.id   18cb0fe912df83a8bd8feed0b948b7c8
#
_cell.length_a   1.000
_cell.length_b   1.000
_cell.length_c   1.000
_cell.angle_alpha   90.00
_cell.angle_beta   90.00
_cell.angle_gamma   90.00
#
_symmetry.space_group_name_H-M   'P 1'
#
loop_
_entity.id
_entity.type
_entity.pdbx_description
1 polymer ?
#
loop_
_entity_poly.entity_id
_entity_poly.type
_entity_poly.pdbx_seq_one_letter_code
_entity_poly.pdbx_strand_id
1 'polypeptide(L)'
;MVLVIFKRLHSILGSNADSVNKAKAAEENAARIFDIIMKEAEKNQMAEMSRGEDEAESQENLSDTEKVLRQIPNFDEDKFLYGAKKAFEMIVASFSKGDIETLEMLVSKKLLKKFQDIIEQRKAEGIVSEADFIGFDKAEIVKAKVSADNIAKITVEFISQQVNLLKNAEGEVIEGDENFIQNISDTWTFERALTSTNPNWLLVSTRK
;
A
#
# COMPACT_ATOMS: atom_id res chain seq x y z
N MET A 1 16.04 16.97 -15.67
CA MET A 1 16.46 15.61 -15.31
C MET A 1 15.84 15.14 -13.98
N VAL A 2 15.74 16.02 -12.99
CA VAL A 2 15.14 15.75 -11.66
C VAL A 2 13.69 15.26 -11.74
N LEU A 3 12.90 15.83 -12.67
CA LEU A 3 11.49 15.45 -12.89
C LEU A 3 11.29 13.96 -13.28
N VAL A 4 12.32 13.34 -13.87
CA VAL A 4 12.28 11.92 -14.31
C VAL A 4 12.45 10.98 -13.10
N ILE A 5 13.20 11.39 -12.09
CA ILE A 5 13.46 10.56 -10.90
C ILE A 5 12.21 10.47 -10.04
N PHE A 6 11.52 11.59 -9.84
CA PHE A 6 10.28 11.59 -9.08
C PHE A 6 9.14 10.88 -9.82
N LYS A 7 9.04 11.04 -11.16
CA LYS A 7 8.11 10.24 -11.96
C LYS A 7 8.39 8.73 -11.84
N ARG A 8 9.67 8.33 -11.73
CA ARG A 8 10.04 6.93 -11.49
C ARG A 8 9.76 6.48 -10.04
N LEU A 9 10.01 7.35 -9.06
CA LEU A 9 9.67 7.11 -7.67
C LEU A 9 8.14 7.01 -7.52
N HIS A 10 7.42 7.95 -8.11
CA HIS A 10 5.96 7.98 -8.19
C HIS A 10 5.39 6.76 -8.93
N SER A 11 6.03 6.33 -10.01
CA SER A 11 5.64 5.13 -10.76
C SER A 11 5.82 3.83 -9.97
N ILE A 12 6.67 3.83 -8.94
CA ILE A 12 6.94 2.64 -8.12
C ILE A 12 6.13 2.67 -6.82
N LEU A 13 5.93 3.85 -6.24
CA LEU A 13 5.24 4.05 -4.96
C LEU A 13 3.81 4.63 -5.09
N GLY A 14 3.32 4.86 -6.31
CA GLY A 14 1.97 5.35 -6.60
C GLY A 14 1.64 6.74 -6.04
N SER A 15 1.63 7.79 -6.82
CA SER A 15 1.02 9.06 -6.45
C SER A 15 0.39 9.75 -7.65
N ASN A 16 -0.72 10.44 -7.44
CA ASN A 16 -1.39 11.29 -8.44
C ASN A 16 -1.06 12.76 -8.15
N ALA A 17 -0.19 13.35 -8.96
CA ALA A 17 0.00 14.78 -8.99
C ALA A 17 -0.75 15.38 -10.17
N ASP A 18 -2.00 15.78 -9.95
CA ASP A 18 -2.71 16.77 -10.75
C ASP A 18 -3.45 17.69 -9.78
N SER A 19 -2.79 18.77 -9.40
CA SER A 19 -3.24 19.59 -8.29
C SER A 19 -3.35 21.08 -8.63
N VAL A 20 -4.18 21.51 -9.53
CA VAL A 20 -4.56 22.95 -9.58
C VAL A 20 -6.08 23.17 -9.79
N ASN A 21 -6.83 22.17 -10.22
CA ASN A 21 -8.29 22.28 -10.33
C ASN A 21 -9.06 21.59 -9.19
N LYS A 22 -8.40 21.19 -8.10
CA LYS A 22 -8.97 20.31 -7.06
C LYS A 22 -9.53 21.00 -5.81
N ALA A 23 -9.27 22.26 -5.56
CA ALA A 23 -9.85 22.89 -4.35
C ALA A 23 -11.39 22.98 -4.40
N LYS A 24 -11.97 23.24 -5.58
CA LYS A 24 -13.42 23.25 -5.78
C LYS A 24 -14.04 21.84 -5.88
N ALA A 25 -13.28 20.88 -6.45
CA ALA A 25 -13.71 19.48 -6.52
C ALA A 25 -13.56 18.76 -5.16
N ALA A 26 -12.67 19.21 -4.27
CA ALA A 26 -12.48 18.64 -2.95
C ALA A 26 -13.66 18.91 -2.02
N GLU A 27 -14.28 20.09 -2.11
CA GLU A 27 -15.45 20.47 -1.30
C GLU A 27 -16.74 19.72 -1.73
N GLU A 28 -16.93 19.54 -3.05
CA GLU A 28 -18.02 18.71 -3.58
C GLU A 28 -17.81 17.21 -3.32
N ASN A 29 -16.56 16.74 -3.34
CA ASN A 29 -16.24 15.35 -3.03
C ASN A 29 -16.35 15.06 -1.53
N ALA A 30 -16.01 16.01 -0.64
CA ALA A 30 -16.18 15.85 0.80
C ALA A 30 -17.66 15.68 1.19
N ALA A 31 -18.57 16.45 0.57
CA ALA A 31 -20.00 16.31 0.79
C ALA A 31 -20.55 14.96 0.27
N ARG A 32 -20.05 14.47 -0.87
CA ARG A 32 -20.42 13.15 -1.42
C ARG A 32 -19.86 11.99 -0.57
N ILE A 33 -18.63 12.13 -0.07
CA ILE A 33 -18.01 11.13 0.82
C ILE A 33 -18.76 11.06 2.14
N PHE A 34 -19.17 12.20 2.69
CA PHE A 34 -20.01 12.25 3.91
C PHE A 34 -21.36 11.54 3.72
N ASP A 35 -22.03 11.77 2.58
CA ASP A 35 -23.29 11.10 2.23
C ASP A 35 -23.12 9.58 2.03
N ILE A 36 -21.99 9.15 1.45
CA ILE A 36 -21.66 7.73 1.28
C ILE A 36 -21.38 7.07 2.64
N ILE A 37 -20.61 7.73 3.51
CA ILE A 37 -20.31 7.24 4.86
C ILE A 37 -21.56 7.12 5.70
N MET A 38 -22.48 8.08 5.63
CA MET A 38 -23.75 8.03 6.37
C MET A 38 -24.66 6.91 5.87
N LYS A 39 -24.76 6.71 4.54
CA LYS A 39 -25.51 5.59 3.96
C LYS A 39 -24.91 4.21 4.27
N GLU A 40 -23.58 4.13 4.35
CA GLU A 40 -22.87 2.89 4.70
C GLU A 40 -22.99 2.58 6.19
N ALA A 41 -22.98 3.59 7.05
CA ALA A 41 -23.25 3.45 8.48
C ALA A 41 -24.70 2.97 8.79
N GLU A 42 -25.70 3.52 8.07
CA GLU A 42 -27.08 3.05 8.15
C GLU A 42 -27.25 1.61 7.65
N LYS A 43 -26.56 1.24 6.57
CA LYS A 43 -26.56 -0.12 6.02
C LYS A 43 -25.89 -1.13 6.97
N ASN A 44 -24.80 -0.72 7.65
CA ASN A 44 -24.09 -1.57 8.60
C ASN A 44 -24.89 -1.74 9.90
N GLN A 45 -25.63 -0.73 10.38
CA GLN A 45 -26.56 -0.87 11.51
C GLN A 45 -27.73 -1.83 11.20
N MET A 46 -28.24 -1.81 9.96
CA MET A 46 -29.25 -2.79 9.52
C MET A 46 -28.68 -4.21 9.40
N ALA A 47 -27.40 -4.37 8.98
CA ALA A 47 -26.74 -5.66 8.85
C ALA A 47 -26.38 -6.28 10.23
N GLU A 48 -26.08 -5.49 11.24
CA GLU A 48 -25.86 -5.99 12.62
C GLU A 48 -27.14 -6.48 13.29
N MET A 49 -28.29 -5.92 12.96
CA MET A 49 -29.59 -6.38 13.49
C MET A 49 -30.07 -7.70 12.87
N SER A 50 -29.55 -8.13 11.72
CA SER A 50 -29.91 -9.37 11.04
C SER A 50 -28.94 -10.55 11.29
N ARG A 51 -27.89 -10.36 12.10
CA ARG A 51 -26.87 -11.39 12.39
C ARG A 51 -27.22 -12.39 13.49
N GLY A 52 -28.50 -12.56 13.79
CA GLY A 52 -28.98 -13.47 14.83
C GLY A 52 -29.33 -14.89 14.39
N GLU A 53 -29.46 -15.21 13.12
CA GLU A 53 -29.84 -16.53 12.63
C GLU A 53 -29.24 -16.73 11.22
N ASP A 54 -28.22 -17.59 11.07
CA ASP A 54 -27.85 -18.36 9.89
C ASP A 54 -26.34 -18.61 9.75
N GLU A 55 -25.81 -19.52 10.60
CA GLU A 55 -24.45 -20.08 10.38
C GLU A 55 -24.40 -21.21 9.32
N ALA A 56 -25.50 -21.54 8.68
CA ALA A 56 -25.58 -22.70 7.77
C ALA A 56 -25.62 -22.36 6.27
N GLU A 57 -25.89 -21.12 5.85
CA GLU A 57 -26.02 -20.74 4.42
C GLU A 57 -24.84 -19.96 3.82
N SER A 58 -23.74 -19.77 4.53
CA SER A 58 -22.68 -18.81 4.15
C SER A 58 -21.62 -19.32 3.15
N GLN A 59 -21.77 -20.51 2.56
CA GLN A 59 -20.75 -21.03 1.62
C GLN A 59 -20.96 -20.66 0.15
N GLU A 60 -22.15 -20.25 -0.26
CA GLU A 60 -22.47 -19.99 -1.68
C GLU A 60 -22.12 -18.57 -2.18
N ASN A 61 -21.88 -17.59 -1.31
CA ASN A 61 -21.68 -16.19 -1.67
C ASN A 61 -20.28 -15.61 -1.43
N LEU A 62 -19.26 -16.46 -1.20
CA LEU A 62 -17.90 -16.01 -1.00
C LEU A 62 -17.30 -15.47 -2.30
N SER A 63 -16.61 -14.33 -2.22
CA SER A 63 -15.82 -13.81 -3.33
C SER A 63 -14.72 -14.81 -3.72
N ASP A 64 -14.26 -14.76 -4.98
CA ASP A 64 -13.17 -15.65 -5.43
C ASP A 64 -11.89 -15.43 -4.61
N THR A 65 -11.69 -14.22 -4.08
CA THR A 65 -10.58 -13.90 -3.19
C THR A 65 -10.69 -14.65 -1.87
N GLU A 66 -11.85 -14.63 -1.21
CA GLU A 66 -12.09 -15.33 0.06
C GLU A 66 -11.95 -16.85 -0.09
N LYS A 67 -12.44 -17.42 -1.20
CA LYS A 67 -12.25 -18.85 -1.51
C LYS A 67 -10.77 -19.23 -1.58
N VAL A 68 -9.94 -18.37 -2.15
CA VAL A 68 -8.49 -18.59 -2.22
C VAL A 68 -7.83 -18.40 -0.86
N LEU A 69 -8.20 -17.37 -0.08
CA LEU A 69 -7.63 -17.13 1.25
C LEU A 69 -7.83 -18.31 2.19
N ARG A 70 -9.01 -18.97 2.13
CA ARG A 70 -9.30 -20.20 2.90
C ARG A 70 -8.42 -21.40 2.53
N GLN A 71 -7.79 -21.41 1.34
CA GLN A 71 -6.84 -22.47 0.94
C GLN A 71 -5.45 -22.27 1.54
N ILE A 72 -5.15 -21.09 2.10
CA ILE A 72 -3.86 -20.79 2.71
C ILE A 72 -3.85 -21.33 4.14
N PRO A 73 -2.99 -22.30 4.48
CA PRO A 73 -2.96 -22.90 5.80
C PRO A 73 -2.75 -21.84 6.92
N ASN A 74 -3.62 -21.89 7.94
CA ASN A 74 -3.57 -21.00 9.11
C ASN A 74 -3.55 -19.50 8.74
N PHE A 75 -4.22 -19.12 7.64
CA PHE A 75 -4.32 -17.72 7.26
C PHE A 75 -5.26 -16.99 8.22
N ASP A 76 -4.80 -15.85 8.69
CA ASP A 76 -5.54 -14.93 9.54
C ASP A 76 -5.42 -13.55 8.87
N GLU A 77 -6.54 -13.05 8.38
CA GLU A 77 -6.60 -11.82 7.60
C GLU A 77 -6.17 -10.60 8.40
N ASP A 78 -6.61 -10.49 9.65
CA ASP A 78 -6.28 -9.35 10.53
C ASP A 78 -4.79 -9.32 10.82
N LYS A 79 -4.18 -10.48 11.12
CA LYS A 79 -2.74 -10.59 11.35
C LYS A 79 -1.95 -10.28 10.08
N PHE A 80 -2.44 -10.74 8.92
CA PHE A 80 -1.81 -10.45 7.64
C PHE A 80 -1.84 -8.96 7.34
N LEU A 81 -3.00 -8.31 7.44
CA LEU A 81 -3.16 -6.88 7.18
C LEU A 81 -2.36 -6.02 8.16
N TYR A 82 -2.31 -6.42 9.45
CA TYR A 82 -1.43 -5.77 10.42
C TYR A 82 0.03 -5.84 10.00
N GLY A 83 0.51 -7.04 9.61
CA GLY A 83 1.87 -7.24 9.11
C GLY A 83 2.15 -6.47 7.82
N ALA A 84 1.20 -6.45 6.87
CA ALA A 84 1.30 -5.74 5.61
C ALA A 84 1.40 -4.21 5.82
N LYS A 85 0.62 -3.64 6.75
CA LYS A 85 0.72 -2.23 7.16
C LYS A 85 2.09 -1.91 7.75
N LYS A 86 2.60 -2.77 8.64
CA LYS A 86 3.96 -2.58 9.22
C LYS A 86 5.05 -2.68 8.17
N ALA A 87 4.96 -3.64 7.26
CA ALA A 87 5.89 -3.75 6.14
C ALA A 87 5.84 -2.50 5.23
N PHE A 88 4.65 -1.96 4.97
CA PHE A 88 4.48 -0.74 4.19
C PHE A 88 5.24 0.44 4.84
N GLU A 89 4.97 0.73 6.12
CA GLU A 89 5.64 1.80 6.87
C GLU A 89 7.16 1.64 6.81
N MET A 90 7.67 0.43 7.09
CA MET A 90 9.10 0.14 7.09
C MET A 90 9.73 0.30 5.71
N ILE A 91 9.07 -0.20 4.65
CA ILE A 91 9.56 -0.13 3.28
C ILE A 91 9.61 1.32 2.79
N VAL A 92 8.57 2.13 3.02
CA VAL A 92 8.53 3.55 2.65
C VAL A 92 9.65 4.31 3.36
N ALA A 93 9.80 4.13 4.67
CA ALA A 93 10.84 4.79 5.45
C ALA A 93 12.27 4.36 5.03
N SER A 94 12.50 3.05 4.84
CA SER A 94 13.81 2.51 4.45
C SER A 94 14.18 2.90 3.03
N PHE A 95 13.22 2.91 2.10
CA PHE A 95 13.45 3.35 0.73
C PHE A 95 13.81 4.85 0.67
N SER A 96 13.11 5.67 1.44
CA SER A 96 13.42 7.10 1.57
C SER A 96 14.84 7.33 2.09
N LYS A 97 15.21 6.65 3.18
CA LYS A 97 16.55 6.74 3.81
C LYS A 97 17.66 6.04 3.01
N GLY A 98 17.30 5.16 2.06
CA GLY A 98 18.27 4.33 1.34
C GLY A 98 18.85 3.20 2.21
N ASP A 99 18.08 2.70 3.17
CA ASP A 99 18.42 1.58 4.04
C ASP A 99 18.15 0.25 3.30
N ILE A 100 19.20 -0.24 2.63
CA ILE A 100 19.15 -1.46 1.82
C ILE A 100 19.01 -2.69 2.70
N GLU A 101 19.61 -2.71 3.87
CA GLU A 101 19.59 -3.87 4.78
C GLU A 101 18.15 -4.18 5.23
N THR A 102 17.41 -3.18 5.66
CA THR A 102 16.00 -3.35 6.01
C THR A 102 15.15 -3.75 4.80
N LEU A 103 15.38 -3.15 3.63
CA LEU A 103 14.66 -3.49 2.41
C LEU A 103 14.87 -4.94 1.98
N GLU A 104 16.09 -5.49 2.13
CA GLU A 104 16.41 -6.88 1.78
C GLU A 104 15.57 -7.90 2.56
N MET A 105 15.20 -7.58 3.79
CA MET A 105 14.36 -8.45 4.63
C MET A 105 12.88 -8.42 4.24
N LEU A 106 12.42 -7.36 3.57
CA LEU A 106 11.00 -7.08 3.34
C LEU A 106 10.55 -7.29 1.90
N VAL A 107 11.48 -7.23 0.94
CA VAL A 107 11.12 -7.28 -0.48
C VAL A 107 11.84 -8.43 -1.20
N SER A 108 11.28 -8.88 -2.33
CA SER A 108 11.92 -9.88 -3.17
C SER A 108 13.23 -9.34 -3.79
N LYS A 109 14.17 -10.24 -4.08
CA LYS A 109 15.46 -9.87 -4.71
C LYS A 109 15.30 -9.04 -5.99
N LYS A 110 14.27 -9.35 -6.80
CA LYS A 110 13.97 -8.61 -8.04
C LYS A 110 13.51 -7.17 -7.75
N LEU A 111 12.70 -6.98 -6.70
CA LEU A 111 12.22 -5.65 -6.33
C LEU A 111 13.32 -4.87 -5.62
N LEU A 112 14.12 -5.53 -4.76
CA LEU A 112 15.28 -4.95 -4.11
C LEU A 112 16.25 -4.33 -5.12
N LYS A 113 16.61 -5.06 -6.18
CA LYS A 113 17.48 -4.54 -7.24
C LYS A 113 16.95 -3.24 -7.84
N LYS A 114 15.64 -3.18 -8.11
CA LYS A 114 15.02 -1.95 -8.63
C LYS A 114 15.11 -0.78 -7.63
N PHE A 115 14.89 -1.07 -6.35
CA PHE A 115 15.00 -0.06 -5.31
C PHE A 115 16.43 0.45 -5.15
N GLN A 116 17.41 -0.47 -5.18
CA GLN A 116 18.83 -0.11 -5.15
C GLN A 116 19.22 0.80 -6.30
N ASP A 117 18.85 0.44 -7.54
CA ASP A 117 19.15 1.24 -8.73
C ASP A 117 18.63 2.68 -8.59
N ILE A 118 17.42 2.86 -8.03
CA ILE A 118 16.82 4.18 -7.82
C ILE A 118 17.52 4.94 -6.71
N ILE A 119 17.84 4.27 -5.60
CA ILE A 119 18.53 4.87 -4.45
C ILE A 119 19.93 5.33 -4.87
N GLU A 120 20.66 4.49 -5.63
CA GLU A 120 21.99 4.82 -6.16
C GLU A 120 21.95 6.00 -7.13
N GLN A 121 20.98 6.01 -8.06
CA GLN A 121 20.80 7.13 -8.98
C GLN A 121 20.51 8.43 -8.21
N ARG A 122 19.60 8.39 -7.23
CA ARG A 122 19.27 9.55 -6.40
C ARG A 122 20.48 10.08 -5.64
N LYS A 123 21.28 9.17 -5.05
CA LYS A 123 22.52 9.52 -4.36
C LYS A 123 23.54 10.17 -5.30
N ALA A 124 23.71 9.62 -6.51
CA ALA A 124 24.63 10.17 -7.51
C ALA A 124 24.24 11.58 -7.98
N GLU A 125 22.94 11.91 -7.93
CA GLU A 125 22.42 13.25 -8.28
C GLU A 125 22.39 14.20 -7.07
N GLY A 126 22.88 13.77 -5.89
CA GLY A 126 22.87 14.57 -4.67
C GLY A 126 21.47 14.84 -4.12
N ILE A 127 20.50 13.96 -4.45
CA ILE A 127 19.11 14.14 -4.05
C ILE A 127 18.84 13.34 -2.77
N VAL A 128 18.30 14.04 -1.76
CA VAL A 128 17.81 13.46 -0.51
C VAL A 128 16.28 13.33 -0.58
N SER A 129 15.76 12.16 -0.24
CA SER A 129 14.33 11.94 -0.13
C SER A 129 13.92 11.88 1.34
N GLU A 130 12.85 12.56 1.66
CA GLU A 130 12.18 12.47 2.95
C GLU A 130 10.73 12.02 2.71
N ALA A 131 10.29 11.06 3.51
CA ALA A 131 8.92 10.54 3.47
C ALA A 131 8.42 10.39 4.90
N ASP A 132 7.43 11.20 5.26
CA ASP A 132 6.75 11.11 6.53
C ASP A 132 5.40 10.41 6.32
N PHE A 133 5.30 9.22 6.88
CA PHE A 133 4.05 8.47 6.90
C PHE A 133 3.18 8.96 8.07
N ILE A 134 1.95 9.36 7.77
CA ILE A 134 1.00 9.89 8.76
C ILE A 134 0.02 8.81 9.20
N GLY A 135 -0.56 8.06 8.24
CA GLY A 135 -1.52 7.01 8.56
C GLY A 135 -2.10 6.33 7.32
N PHE A 136 -2.96 5.35 7.57
CA PHE A 136 -3.78 4.70 6.55
C PHE A 136 -5.23 5.17 6.66
N ASP A 137 -5.81 5.56 5.54
CA ASP A 137 -7.26 5.71 5.42
C ASP A 137 -7.90 4.35 5.08
N LYS A 138 -7.17 3.49 4.32
CA LYS A 138 -7.64 2.17 3.92
C LYS A 138 -6.49 1.19 3.79
N ALA A 139 -6.73 -0.08 4.16
CA ALA A 139 -5.90 -1.22 3.78
C ALA A 139 -6.80 -2.44 3.64
N GLU A 140 -6.91 -2.98 2.44
CA GLU A 140 -7.87 -4.04 2.10
C GLU A 140 -7.25 -5.06 1.14
N ILE A 141 -7.57 -6.34 1.35
CA ILE A 141 -7.18 -7.39 0.40
C ILE A 141 -8.11 -7.32 -0.82
N VAL A 142 -7.55 -7.00 -1.98
CA VAL A 142 -8.30 -6.89 -3.24
C VAL A 142 -8.13 -8.11 -4.13
N LYS A 143 -7.14 -8.97 -3.86
CA LYS A 143 -6.89 -10.17 -4.65
C LYS A 143 -6.05 -11.18 -3.90
N ALA A 144 -6.39 -12.46 -4.06
CA ALA A 144 -5.55 -13.56 -3.62
C ALA A 144 -5.39 -14.59 -4.75
N LYS A 145 -4.24 -15.27 -4.79
CA LYS A 145 -3.96 -16.39 -5.69
C LYS A 145 -3.01 -17.37 -5.02
N VAL A 146 -3.21 -18.65 -5.25
CA VAL A 146 -2.25 -19.70 -4.95
C VAL A 146 -1.87 -20.38 -6.26
N SER A 147 -0.58 -20.46 -6.55
CA SER A 147 -0.07 -21.12 -7.76
C SER A 147 0.07 -22.64 -7.55
N ALA A 148 0.24 -23.39 -8.64
CA ALA A 148 0.49 -24.83 -8.59
C ALA A 148 1.77 -25.20 -7.80
N ASP A 149 2.74 -24.27 -7.72
CA ASP A 149 3.98 -24.43 -6.96
C ASP A 149 3.81 -24.08 -5.45
N ASN A 150 2.57 -24.03 -4.96
CA ASN A 150 2.26 -23.64 -3.58
C ASN A 150 2.81 -22.27 -3.17
N ILE A 151 2.79 -21.32 -4.08
CA ILE A 151 3.14 -19.93 -3.80
C ILE A 151 1.85 -19.12 -3.68
N ALA A 152 1.60 -18.58 -2.50
CA ALA A 152 0.49 -17.68 -2.25
C ALA A 152 0.91 -16.24 -2.56
N LYS A 153 0.03 -15.51 -3.25
CA LYS A 153 0.15 -14.08 -3.54
C LYS A 153 -1.10 -13.37 -3.09
N ILE A 154 -0.93 -12.36 -2.25
CA ILE A 154 -2.01 -11.51 -1.76
C ILE A 154 -1.73 -10.08 -2.16
N THR A 155 -2.71 -9.46 -2.78
CA THR A 155 -2.63 -8.06 -3.22
C THR A 155 -3.49 -7.22 -2.28
N VAL A 156 -2.89 -6.19 -1.71
CA VAL A 156 -3.52 -5.23 -0.80
C VAL A 156 -3.58 -3.87 -1.48
N GLU A 157 -4.72 -3.24 -1.42
CA GLU A 157 -4.88 -1.81 -1.72
C GLU A 157 -4.67 -1.02 -0.43
N PHE A 158 -3.78 -0.04 -0.49
CA PHE A 158 -3.54 0.93 0.58
C PHE A 158 -3.95 2.31 0.12
N ILE A 159 -4.70 3.03 0.94
CA ILE A 159 -4.86 4.48 0.83
C ILE A 159 -4.17 5.05 2.06
N SER A 160 -3.10 5.81 1.85
CA SER A 160 -2.26 6.34 2.90
C SER A 160 -2.06 7.84 2.80
N GLN A 161 -1.84 8.48 3.95
CA GLN A 161 -1.51 9.89 4.08
C GLN A 161 0.00 10.02 4.31
N GLN A 162 0.66 10.79 3.47
CA GLN A 162 2.12 10.97 3.51
C GLN A 162 2.50 12.41 3.14
N VAL A 163 3.63 12.87 3.67
CA VAL A 163 4.36 14.04 3.17
C VAL A 163 5.65 13.53 2.54
N ASN A 164 5.83 13.79 1.25
CA ASN A 164 7.00 13.34 0.50
C ASN A 164 7.74 14.54 -0.08
N LEU A 165 9.04 14.62 0.19
CA LEU A 165 9.93 15.69 -0.25
C LEU A 165 11.16 15.13 -0.96
N LEU A 166 11.62 15.86 -1.96
CA LEU A 166 12.99 15.74 -2.47
C LEU A 166 13.74 17.05 -2.20
N LYS A 167 14.96 16.92 -1.68
CA LYS A 167 15.86 18.04 -1.42
C LYS A 167 17.14 17.88 -2.23
N ASN A 168 17.75 18.98 -2.60
CA ASN A 168 19.10 18.99 -3.19
C ASN A 168 20.19 18.82 -2.11
N ALA A 169 21.46 18.82 -2.51
CA ALA A 169 22.58 18.66 -1.59
C ALA A 169 22.70 19.84 -0.59
N GLU A 170 22.16 21.00 -0.93
CA GLU A 170 22.11 22.19 -0.09
C GLU A 170 20.96 22.17 0.92
N GLY A 171 20.05 21.15 0.84
CA GLY A 171 18.90 21.01 1.71
C GLY A 171 17.66 21.78 1.26
N GLU A 172 17.69 22.39 0.08
CA GLU A 172 16.55 23.09 -0.49
C GLU A 172 15.54 22.09 -1.07
N VAL A 173 14.25 22.32 -0.82
CA VAL A 173 13.17 21.50 -1.38
C VAL A 173 13.10 21.74 -2.89
N ILE A 174 13.34 20.69 -3.68
CA ILE A 174 13.25 20.70 -5.15
C ILE A 174 11.96 20.09 -5.66
N GLU A 175 11.30 19.27 -4.83
CA GLU A 175 10.00 18.71 -5.14
C GLU A 175 9.24 18.34 -3.86
N GLY A 176 7.89 18.52 -3.89
CA GLY A 176 7.00 18.32 -2.75
C GLY A 176 6.74 19.62 -1.98
N ASP A 177 5.93 19.52 -0.93
CA ASP A 177 5.61 20.62 -0.01
C ASP A 177 5.47 19.99 1.39
N GLU A 178 6.23 20.47 2.34
CA GLU A 178 6.25 19.99 3.73
C GLU A 178 4.92 20.19 4.48
N ASN A 179 4.11 21.15 4.01
CA ASN A 179 2.81 21.46 4.59
C ASN A 179 1.66 20.74 3.87
N PHE A 180 1.95 19.93 2.84
CA PHE A 180 0.93 19.28 2.02
C PHE A 180 0.90 17.78 2.27
N ILE A 181 -0.17 17.33 2.94
CA ILE A 181 -0.46 15.90 3.13
C ILE A 181 -1.06 15.34 1.84
N GLN A 182 -0.39 14.34 1.27
CA GLN A 182 -0.81 13.65 0.07
C GLN A 182 -1.60 12.38 0.43
N ASN A 183 -2.77 12.19 -0.21
CA ASN A 183 -3.46 10.91 -0.20
C ASN A 183 -2.92 10.06 -1.35
N ILE A 184 -2.28 8.94 -1.01
CA ILE A 184 -1.62 8.05 -1.97
C ILE A 184 -2.36 6.72 -2.01
N SER A 185 -2.78 6.30 -3.21
CA SER A 185 -3.34 4.97 -3.45
C SER A 185 -2.28 4.06 -4.05
N ASP A 186 -2.00 2.97 -3.36
CA ASP A 186 -1.00 1.98 -3.72
C ASP A 186 -1.60 0.57 -3.74
N THR A 187 -1.23 -0.22 -4.74
CA THR A 187 -1.58 -1.64 -4.82
C THR A 187 -0.31 -2.48 -4.70
N TRP A 188 -0.16 -3.16 -3.57
CA TRP A 188 1.02 -3.95 -3.25
C TRP A 188 0.71 -5.45 -3.24
N THR A 189 1.59 -6.26 -3.86
CA THR A 189 1.45 -7.72 -3.86
C THR A 189 2.54 -8.34 -3.01
N PHE A 190 2.11 -9.07 -2.00
CA PHE A 190 2.95 -9.89 -1.12
C PHE A 190 2.94 -11.35 -1.56
N GLU A 191 4.04 -12.05 -1.35
CA GLU A 191 4.23 -13.45 -1.74
C GLU A 191 4.80 -14.26 -0.58
N ARG A 192 4.33 -15.50 -0.41
CA ARG A 192 4.89 -16.48 0.52
C ARG A 192 4.80 -17.88 -0.09
N ALA A 193 5.90 -18.64 0.00
CA ALA A 193 5.89 -20.06 -0.30
C ALA A 193 5.23 -20.82 0.85
N LEU A 194 4.12 -21.51 0.59
CA LEU A 194 3.35 -22.25 1.62
C LEU A 194 4.08 -23.49 2.15
N THR A 195 5.07 -23.96 1.39
CA THR A 195 5.96 -25.08 1.79
C THR A 195 7.12 -24.64 2.66
N SER A 196 7.35 -23.32 2.80
CA SER A 196 8.42 -22.78 3.63
C SER A 196 8.03 -22.75 5.11
N THR A 197 9.00 -23.04 5.98
CA THR A 197 8.86 -22.86 7.43
C THR A 197 8.91 -21.39 7.83
N ASN A 198 9.42 -20.51 6.95
CA ASN A 198 9.43 -19.07 7.18
C ASN A 198 8.02 -18.50 7.00
N PRO A 199 7.41 -17.91 8.04
CA PRO A 199 6.07 -17.35 7.98
C PRO A 199 6.00 -15.99 7.25
N ASN A 200 7.14 -15.39 6.91
CA ASN A 200 7.21 -14.03 6.42
C ASN A 200 6.69 -13.90 4.98
N TRP A 201 5.95 -12.84 4.74
CA TRP A 201 5.53 -12.42 3.43
C TRP A 201 6.53 -11.39 2.88
N LEU A 202 6.93 -11.54 1.62
CA LEU A 202 7.82 -10.61 0.93
C LEU A 202 7.04 -9.78 -0.08
N LEU A 203 7.30 -8.49 -0.14
CA LEU A 203 6.77 -7.64 -1.19
C LEU A 203 7.42 -7.98 -2.53
N VAL A 204 6.61 -8.31 -3.54
CA VAL A 204 7.09 -8.70 -4.88
C VAL A 204 6.71 -7.71 -5.97
N SER A 205 5.70 -6.90 -5.75
CA SER A 205 5.24 -5.90 -6.73
C SER A 205 4.54 -4.74 -6.03
N THR A 206 4.76 -3.55 -6.56
CA THR A 206 4.01 -2.33 -6.27
C THR A 206 3.41 -1.81 -7.56
N ARG A 207 2.19 -1.32 -7.52
CA ARG A 207 1.48 -0.67 -8.62
C ARG A 207 0.70 0.52 -8.08
N LYS A 208 0.44 1.42 -8.98
CA LYS A 208 -0.50 2.51 -8.84
C LYS A 208 -1.87 2.08 -9.32
#